data_4451d6bccf983015b2f81519f463e540
#
_entry.id   4451d6bccf983015b2f81519f463e540
#
_cell.length_a   1.000
_cell.length_b   1.000
_cell.length_c   1.000
_cell.angle_alpha   90.00
_cell.angle_beta   90.00
_cell.angle_gamma   90.00
#
_symmetry.space_group_name_H-M   'P 1'
#
loop_
_entity.id
_entity.type
_entity.pdbx_description
1 polymer ?
#
loop_
_entity_poly.entity_id
_entity_poly.type
_entity_poly.pdbx_seq_one_letter_code
_entity_poly.pdbx_strand_id
1 'polypeptide(L)'
;MAQKVSDITATDIANYIRLDEVSEDDTKTLNDLIAISKAFIENYTGHTEKELDDYPDFAIVVYILCQDMWDNGTLYVDNSNLNKVVETILGMHSVNLL
;
A
#
# COMPACT_ATOMS: atom_id res chain seq x y z
N MET A 1 -13.18 6.28 4.25
CA MET A 1 -12.18 6.90 3.37
C MET A 1 -12.45 6.48 1.95
N ALA A 2 -12.82 7.44 1.08
CA ALA A 2 -13.20 7.13 -0.30
C ALA A 2 -12.10 7.56 -1.27
N GLN A 3 -10.85 7.26 -0.93
CA GLN A 3 -9.69 7.66 -1.71
C GLN A 3 -9.31 6.55 -2.70
N LYS A 4 -8.96 6.97 -3.92
CA LYS A 4 -8.44 6.02 -4.91
C LYS A 4 -6.97 5.76 -4.64
N VAL A 5 -6.50 4.58 -5.03
CA VAL A 5 -5.07 4.24 -4.88
C VAL A 5 -4.19 5.28 -5.58
N SER A 6 -4.58 5.72 -6.77
CA SER A 6 -3.78 6.70 -7.54
C SER A 6 -3.72 8.07 -6.89
N ASP A 7 -4.62 8.38 -5.96
CA ASP A 7 -4.66 9.68 -5.29
C ASP A 7 -3.82 9.73 -4.02
N ILE A 8 -3.27 8.61 -3.59
CA ILE A 8 -2.49 8.55 -2.36
C ILE A 8 -1.13 9.22 -2.57
N THR A 9 -0.82 10.15 -1.68
CA THR A 9 0.44 10.90 -1.73
C THR A 9 1.33 10.58 -0.54
N ALA A 10 2.60 10.95 -0.63
CA ALA A 10 3.52 10.80 0.49
C ALA A 10 3.01 11.53 1.73
N THR A 11 2.38 12.70 1.54
CA THR A 11 1.80 13.46 2.65
C THR A 11 0.70 12.65 3.35
N ASP A 12 -0.15 11.97 2.56
CA ASP A 12 -1.20 11.14 3.14
C ASP A 12 -0.62 10.05 4.03
N ILE A 13 0.43 9.38 3.55
CA ILE A 13 1.07 8.32 4.32
C ILE A 13 1.74 8.89 5.56
N ALA A 14 2.45 10.02 5.42
CA ALA A 14 3.10 10.67 6.56
C ALA A 14 2.10 11.00 7.66
N ASN A 15 0.93 11.50 7.28
CA ASN A 15 -0.14 11.80 8.24
C ASN A 15 -0.66 10.52 8.90
N TYR A 16 -0.81 9.46 8.13
CA TYR A 16 -1.32 8.21 8.65
C TYR A 16 -0.39 7.61 9.71
N ILE A 17 0.92 7.61 9.43
CA ILE A 17 1.91 7.07 10.37
C ILE A 17 2.38 8.10 11.39
N ARG A 18 1.80 9.30 11.36
CA ARG A 18 2.00 10.36 12.35
C ARG A 18 3.44 10.88 12.44
N LEU A 19 4.04 11.13 11.30
CA LEU A 19 5.35 11.77 11.25
C LEU A 19 5.18 13.26 11.50
N ASP A 20 5.90 13.79 12.49
CA ASP A 20 5.82 15.22 12.83
C ASP A 20 6.50 16.11 11.81
N GLU A 21 7.69 15.71 11.39
CA GLU A 21 8.45 16.44 10.38
C GLU A 21 8.85 15.47 9.28
N VAL A 22 8.66 15.90 8.04
CA VAL A 22 8.94 15.06 6.89
C VAL A 22 10.01 15.74 6.05
N SER A 23 11.20 15.15 6.00
CA SER A 23 12.30 15.65 5.18
C SER A 23 12.09 15.26 3.71
N GLU A 24 12.93 15.80 2.83
CA GLU A 24 12.90 15.40 1.43
C GLU A 24 13.23 13.91 1.27
N ASP A 25 14.16 13.41 2.08
CA ASP A 25 14.52 11.99 2.05
C ASP A 25 13.34 11.14 2.51
N ASP A 26 12.62 11.59 3.54
CA ASP A 26 11.43 10.88 4.01
C ASP A 26 10.36 10.84 2.92
N THR A 27 10.13 11.96 2.24
CA THR A 27 9.16 12.03 1.15
C THR A 27 9.52 11.05 0.04
N LYS A 28 10.78 10.98 -0.32
CA LYS A 28 11.26 10.06 -1.34
C LYS A 28 11.02 8.62 -0.92
N THR A 29 11.35 8.29 0.33
CA THR A 29 11.12 6.95 0.86
C THR A 29 9.64 6.61 0.85
N LEU A 30 8.78 7.53 1.29
CA LEU A 30 7.34 7.29 1.32
C LEU A 30 6.79 7.05 -0.08
N ASN A 31 7.28 7.79 -1.08
CA ASN A 31 6.88 7.55 -2.47
C ASN A 31 7.30 6.16 -2.94
N ASP A 32 8.49 5.73 -2.55
CA ASP A 32 8.96 4.38 -2.86
C ASP A 32 8.06 3.31 -2.22
N LEU A 33 7.67 3.52 -0.96
CA LEU A 33 6.80 2.58 -0.26
C LEU A 33 5.43 2.48 -0.93
N ILE A 34 4.91 3.60 -1.43
CA ILE A 34 3.64 3.61 -2.17
C ILE A 34 3.78 2.79 -3.45
N ALA A 35 4.86 2.98 -4.19
CA ALA A 35 5.09 2.24 -5.42
C ALA A 35 5.22 0.74 -5.16
N ILE A 36 5.95 0.37 -4.12
CA ILE A 36 6.14 -1.03 -3.74
C ILE A 36 4.79 -1.65 -3.35
N SER A 37 3.97 -0.92 -2.59
CA SER A 37 2.66 -1.40 -2.19
C SER A 37 1.75 -1.65 -3.37
N LYS A 38 1.74 -0.73 -4.34
CA LYS A 38 0.93 -0.90 -5.55
C LYS A 38 1.37 -2.12 -6.34
N ALA A 39 2.68 -2.29 -6.52
CA ALA A 39 3.23 -3.43 -7.25
C ALA A 39 2.85 -4.74 -6.56
N PHE A 40 2.93 -4.77 -5.24
CA PHE A 40 2.55 -5.96 -4.48
C PHE A 40 1.08 -6.32 -4.71
N ILE A 41 0.19 -5.31 -4.65
CA ILE A 41 -1.24 -5.53 -4.86
C ILE A 41 -1.50 -6.05 -6.27
N GLU A 42 -0.87 -5.46 -7.28
CA GLU A 42 -1.03 -5.90 -8.67
C GLU A 42 -0.61 -7.36 -8.83
N ASN A 43 0.54 -7.72 -8.27
CA ASN A 43 1.05 -9.09 -8.40
C ASN A 43 0.20 -10.09 -7.62
N TYR A 44 -0.29 -9.69 -6.48
CA TYR A 44 -1.09 -10.58 -5.64
C TYR A 44 -2.47 -10.84 -6.24
N THR A 45 -3.12 -9.78 -6.71
CA THR A 45 -4.50 -9.85 -7.17
C THR A 45 -4.66 -10.13 -8.66
N GLY A 46 -3.64 -9.83 -9.45
CA GLY A 46 -3.72 -9.94 -10.90
C GLY A 46 -4.36 -8.74 -11.58
N HIS A 47 -4.72 -7.71 -10.83
CA HIS A 47 -5.27 -6.48 -11.41
C HIS A 47 -4.15 -5.60 -11.96
N THR A 48 -4.47 -4.77 -12.95
CA THR A 48 -3.56 -3.76 -13.46
C THR A 48 -3.58 -2.54 -12.54
N GLU A 49 -2.57 -1.68 -12.67
CA GLU A 49 -2.50 -0.46 -11.86
C GLU A 49 -3.79 0.36 -11.98
N LYS A 50 -4.31 0.50 -13.18
CA LYS A 50 -5.53 1.26 -13.41
C LYS A 50 -6.73 0.64 -12.69
N GLU A 51 -6.79 -0.67 -12.66
CA GLU A 51 -7.91 -1.38 -12.03
C GLU A 51 -7.91 -1.24 -10.52
N LEU A 52 -6.77 -0.92 -9.90
CA LEU A 52 -6.70 -0.74 -8.45
C LEU A 52 -7.63 0.38 -7.99
N ASP A 53 -7.87 1.38 -8.83
CA ASP A 53 -8.74 2.50 -8.48
C ASP A 53 -10.21 2.11 -8.40
N ASP A 54 -10.58 0.96 -8.93
CA ASP A 54 -11.95 0.46 -8.87
C ASP A 54 -12.32 -0.10 -7.49
N TYR A 55 -11.32 -0.29 -6.63
CA TYR A 55 -11.50 -0.92 -5.33
C TYR A 55 -11.01 -0.01 -4.20
N PRO A 56 -11.91 0.75 -3.56
CA PRO A 56 -11.50 1.65 -2.46
C PRO A 56 -10.76 0.93 -1.35
N ASP A 57 -11.03 -0.35 -1.13
CA ASP A 57 -10.36 -1.15 -0.11
C ASP A 57 -8.85 -1.23 -0.32
N PHE A 58 -8.40 -1.13 -1.57
CA PHE A 58 -6.96 -1.19 -1.86
C PHE A 58 -6.22 0.03 -1.34
N ALA A 59 -6.90 1.17 -1.18
CA ALA A 59 -6.27 2.33 -0.55
C ALA A 59 -5.89 2.01 0.89
N ILE A 60 -6.76 1.30 1.60
CA ILE A 60 -6.49 0.87 2.98
C ILE A 60 -5.26 -0.04 3.00
N VAL A 61 -5.18 -0.94 2.05
CA VAL A 61 -4.03 -1.86 1.95
C VAL A 61 -2.73 -1.08 1.75
N VAL A 62 -2.73 -0.07 0.88
CA VAL A 62 -1.54 0.75 0.66
C VAL A 62 -1.08 1.41 1.96
N TYR A 63 -2.02 1.99 2.73
CA TYR A 63 -1.68 2.60 4.01
C TYR A 63 -1.06 1.61 4.98
N ILE A 64 -1.66 0.44 5.11
CA ILE A 64 -1.16 -0.59 6.03
C ILE A 64 0.22 -1.08 5.61
N LEU A 65 0.41 -1.38 4.33
CA LEU A 65 1.70 -1.87 3.84
C LEU A 65 2.80 -0.83 4.01
N CYS A 66 2.48 0.43 3.73
CA CYS A 66 3.46 1.51 3.90
C CYS A 66 3.87 1.64 5.36
N GLN A 67 2.91 1.56 6.29
CA GLN A 67 3.24 1.64 7.71
C GLN A 67 4.10 0.47 8.15
N ASP A 68 3.76 -0.74 7.72
CA ASP A 68 4.54 -1.92 8.09
C ASP A 68 5.98 -1.81 7.60
N MET A 69 6.16 -1.40 6.35
CA MET A 69 7.51 -1.24 5.80
C MET A 69 8.28 -0.12 6.51
N TRP A 70 7.60 0.98 6.81
CA TRP A 70 8.23 2.08 7.52
C TRP A 70 8.69 1.66 8.91
N ASP A 71 7.81 1.01 9.66
CA ASP A 71 8.11 0.57 11.02
C ASP A 71 9.23 -0.47 11.07
N ASN A 72 9.28 -1.34 10.07
CA ASN A 72 10.28 -2.41 10.01
C ASN A 72 11.58 -1.97 9.32
N GLY A 73 11.60 -0.79 8.72
CA GLY A 73 12.76 -0.31 8.01
C GLY A 73 13.07 -1.10 6.74
N THR A 74 12.04 -1.64 6.10
CA THR A 74 12.20 -2.48 4.90
C THR A 74 11.64 -1.79 3.67
N LEU A 75 12.14 -2.23 2.50
CA LEU A 75 11.64 -1.78 1.21
C LEU A 75 11.02 -2.95 0.44
N TYR A 76 10.37 -3.84 1.17
CA TYR A 76 9.66 -4.97 0.57
C TYR A 76 8.51 -5.37 1.48
N VAL A 77 7.49 -6.02 0.91
CA VAL A 77 6.37 -6.55 1.66
C VAL A 77 6.72 -7.97 2.13
N ASP A 78 6.61 -8.20 3.44
CA ASP A 78 6.86 -9.53 4.00
C ASP A 78 5.61 -10.40 3.81
N ASN A 79 5.58 -11.14 2.72
CA ASN A 79 4.44 -11.99 2.36
C ASN A 79 4.22 -13.12 3.37
N SER A 80 5.28 -13.54 4.06
CA SER A 80 5.17 -14.62 5.05
C SER A 80 4.43 -14.19 6.32
N ASN A 81 4.48 -12.89 6.62
CA ASN A 81 3.87 -12.32 7.81
C ASN A 81 2.87 -11.23 7.45
N LEU A 82 2.12 -11.46 6.39
CA LEU A 82 1.17 -10.47 5.88
C LEU A 82 0.08 -10.18 6.90
N ASN A 83 -0.23 -8.88 7.06
CA ASN A 83 -1.31 -8.43 7.92
C ASN A 83 -2.61 -9.12 7.52
N LYS A 84 -3.37 -9.60 8.51
CA LYS A 84 -4.62 -10.32 8.26
C LYS A 84 -5.63 -9.51 7.46
N VAL A 85 -5.74 -8.22 7.75
CA VAL A 85 -6.68 -7.34 7.03
C VAL A 85 -6.28 -7.24 5.57
N VAL A 86 -4.98 -7.06 5.32
CA VAL A 86 -4.46 -7.00 3.95
C VAL A 86 -4.74 -8.31 3.21
N GLU A 87 -4.43 -9.43 3.84
CA GLU A 87 -4.64 -10.74 3.24
C GLU A 87 -6.12 -10.95 2.88
N THR A 88 -7.00 -10.57 3.78
CA THR A 88 -8.45 -10.72 3.55
C THR A 88 -8.92 -9.86 2.38
N ILE A 89 -8.53 -8.58 2.35
CA ILE A 89 -8.94 -7.67 1.30
C ILE A 89 -8.41 -8.13 -0.06
N LEU A 90 -7.14 -8.48 -0.13
CA LEU A 90 -6.53 -8.91 -1.39
C LEU A 90 -7.14 -10.22 -1.89
N GLY A 91 -7.44 -11.12 -0.96
CA GLY A 91 -8.09 -12.38 -1.32
C GLY A 91 -9.48 -12.20 -1.89
N MET A 92 -10.23 -11.22 -1.35
CA MET A 92 -11.60 -10.94 -1.82
C MET A 92 -11.62 -10.40 -3.25
N HIS A 93 -10.60 -9.66 -3.65
CA HIS A 93 -10.59 -8.99 -4.94
C HIS A 93 -9.61 -9.61 -5.95
N SER A 94 -9.03 -10.74 -5.60
CA SER A 94 -8.09 -11.42 -6.50
C SER A 94 -8.78 -11.98 -7.72
N VAL A 95 -8.16 -11.80 -8.89
CA VAL A 95 -8.65 -12.40 -10.13
C VAL A 95 -7.90 -13.68 -10.47
N ASN A 96 -7.17 -14.21 -9.52
CA ASN A 96 -6.48 -15.46 -9.70
C ASN A 96 -7.48 -16.62 -9.78
N LEU A 97 -7.50 -17.29 -10.90
CA LEU A 97 -8.52 -18.28 -11.20
C LEU A 97 -8.04 -19.73 -11.13
N LEU A 98 -6.98 -19.95 -10.47
CA LEU A 98 -6.51 -21.34 -10.33
C LEU A 98 -7.34 -22.18 -9.42
#